data_f28c84794e9a11c0465d5a509c9d7402
#
_entry.id   f28c84794e9a11c0465d5a509c9d7402
#
_cell.length_a   1.000
_cell.length_b   1.000
_cell.length_c   1.000
_cell.angle_alpha   90.00
_cell.angle_beta   90.00
_cell.angle_gamma   90.00
#
_symmetry.space_group_name_H-M   'P 1'
#
loop_
_entity.id
_entity.type
_entity.pdbx_description
1 polymer ?
#
loop_
_entity_poly.entity_id
_entity_poly.type
_entity_poly.pdbx_seq_one_letter_code
_entity_poly.pdbx_strand_id
1 'polypeptide(L)'
;MVNKRNAGRKRTTSTDDKIRSDQRERNKEFKEKQNALFELQDTAPGHLNDIGRSLWRKIVPELKKLGTIKQIDTVNLEAFCSLYGTYRLAESEVSTNGIFAYTIDEDGDRIFDYSKKNPAYSIMNDSIKTLKSLAVDLGLSFDSRSGQLVPSDISTGDGSKEDKLRLVKFGADI
;
A
#
# COMPACT_ATOMS: atom_id res chain seq x y z
N MET A 1 1.40 6.45 21.30
CA MET A 1 0.72 5.14 21.39
C MET A 1 1.27 4.24 20.30
N VAL A 2 1.81 3.07 20.67
CA VAL A 2 2.30 2.08 19.69
C VAL A 2 1.12 1.46 19.00
N ASN A 3 1.12 1.46 17.66
CA ASN A 3 0.05 0.88 16.86
C ASN A 3 0.04 -0.65 17.02
N LYS A 4 -0.79 -1.16 17.92
CA LYS A 4 -0.91 -2.59 18.25
C LYS A 4 -1.40 -3.47 17.08
N ARG A 5 -1.97 -2.88 16.02
CA ARG A 5 -2.50 -3.63 14.86
C ARG A 5 -1.43 -4.37 14.07
N ASN A 6 -0.21 -3.83 14.04
CA ASN A 6 0.92 -4.41 13.30
C ASN A 6 2.00 -5.00 14.24
N ALA A 7 1.75 -5.04 15.55
CA ALA A 7 2.66 -5.64 16.51
C ALA A 7 2.36 -7.15 16.61
N GLY A 8 3.32 -7.97 16.25
CA GLY A 8 3.25 -9.42 16.37
C GLY A 8 3.46 -10.17 15.05
N ARG A 9 3.46 -11.50 15.15
CA ARG A 9 3.64 -12.39 13.99
C ARG A 9 2.43 -12.23 13.04
N LYS A 10 2.70 -11.91 11.78
CA LYS A 10 1.67 -11.83 10.73
C LYS A 10 0.93 -13.17 10.62
N ARG A 11 -0.40 -13.09 10.44
CA ARG A 11 -1.21 -14.28 10.18
C ARG A 11 -0.82 -14.85 8.82
N THR A 12 -0.55 -16.14 8.76
CA THR A 12 -0.39 -16.86 7.49
C THR A 12 -1.73 -17.45 7.08
N THR A 13 -2.06 -17.33 5.80
CA THR A 13 -3.22 -17.96 5.16
C THR A 13 -2.82 -19.24 4.41
N SER A 14 -1.57 -19.71 4.57
CA SER A 14 -1.10 -20.95 3.96
C SER A 14 -1.94 -22.14 4.41
N THR A 15 -2.11 -23.11 3.50
CA THR A 15 -2.81 -24.38 3.72
C THR A 15 -1.84 -25.57 3.68
N ASP A 16 -0.53 -25.31 3.82
CA ASP A 16 0.53 -26.30 3.82
C ASP A 16 0.36 -27.37 4.91
N ASP A 17 0.82 -28.60 4.63
CA ASP A 17 0.78 -29.72 5.57
C ASP A 17 1.66 -29.53 6.83
N LYS A 18 2.61 -28.59 6.77
CA LYS A 18 3.45 -28.18 7.90
C LYS A 18 2.72 -27.36 8.95
N ILE A 19 1.50 -26.89 8.64
CA ILE A 19 0.68 -26.09 9.54
C ILE A 19 -0.26 -27.03 10.31
N ARG A 20 -0.56 -26.70 11.57
CA ARG A 20 -1.51 -27.44 12.39
C ARG A 20 -2.83 -27.64 11.66
N SER A 21 -3.44 -28.82 11.78
CA SER A 21 -4.68 -29.18 11.08
C SER A 21 -5.80 -28.18 11.29
N ASP A 22 -6.04 -27.77 12.54
CA ASP A 22 -7.08 -26.79 12.92
C ASP A 22 -6.83 -25.40 12.31
N GLN A 23 -5.58 -24.98 12.16
CA GLN A 23 -5.26 -23.71 11.50
C GLN A 23 -5.40 -23.81 10.00
N ARG A 24 -5.06 -24.95 9.41
CA ARG A 24 -5.24 -25.24 7.98
C ARG A 24 -6.72 -25.23 7.61
N GLU A 25 -7.57 -25.87 8.42
CA GLU A 25 -9.01 -25.89 8.21
C GLU A 25 -9.63 -24.48 8.28
N ARG A 26 -9.26 -23.69 9.29
CA ARG A 26 -9.68 -22.28 9.39
C ARG A 26 -9.18 -21.43 8.21
N ASN A 27 -7.97 -21.67 7.74
CA ASN A 27 -7.44 -20.95 6.58
C ASN A 27 -8.18 -21.33 5.30
N LYS A 28 -8.55 -22.61 5.17
CA LYS A 28 -9.35 -23.10 4.04
C LYS A 28 -10.76 -22.48 4.05
N GLU A 29 -11.42 -22.52 5.19
CA GLU A 29 -12.74 -21.89 5.37
C GLU A 29 -12.70 -20.39 5.11
N PHE A 30 -11.64 -19.70 5.57
CA PHE A 30 -11.44 -18.28 5.27
C PHE A 30 -11.31 -18.02 3.78
N LYS A 31 -10.49 -18.81 3.06
CA LYS A 31 -10.34 -18.68 1.61
C LYS A 31 -11.65 -18.92 0.85
N GLU A 32 -12.42 -19.93 1.26
CA GLU A 32 -13.72 -20.22 0.67
C GLU A 32 -14.70 -19.04 0.86
N LYS A 33 -14.79 -18.51 2.08
CA LYS A 33 -15.61 -17.31 2.37
C LYS A 33 -15.12 -16.08 1.58
N GLN A 34 -13.82 -15.88 1.48
CA GLN A 34 -13.24 -14.77 0.72
C GLN A 34 -13.55 -14.88 -0.78
N ASN A 35 -13.48 -16.10 -1.34
CA ASN A 35 -13.77 -16.33 -2.74
C ASN A 35 -15.26 -16.16 -3.08
N ALA A 36 -16.15 -16.31 -2.11
CA ALA A 36 -17.59 -16.10 -2.29
C ALA A 36 -17.97 -14.60 -2.32
N LEU A 37 -17.09 -13.70 -1.93
CA LEU A 37 -17.34 -12.25 -1.97
C LEU A 37 -17.26 -11.72 -3.41
N PHE A 38 -18.08 -10.70 -3.70
CA PHE A 38 -18.05 -10.02 -4.99
C PHE A 38 -16.69 -9.40 -5.28
N GLU A 39 -16.28 -9.46 -6.53
CA GLU A 39 -15.06 -8.82 -6.98
C GLU A 39 -15.20 -7.30 -6.98
N LEU A 40 -14.07 -6.64 -6.81
CA LEU A 40 -13.98 -5.18 -6.84
C LEU A 40 -14.44 -4.65 -8.21
N GLN A 41 -15.19 -3.56 -8.22
CA GLN A 41 -15.62 -2.91 -9.46
C GLN A 41 -14.45 -2.29 -10.21
N ASP A 42 -14.48 -2.36 -11.56
CA ASP A 42 -13.43 -1.75 -12.40
C ASP A 42 -13.59 -0.23 -12.52
N THR A 43 -14.84 0.21 -12.56
CA THR A 43 -15.16 1.62 -12.74
C THR A 43 -14.83 2.40 -11.48
N ALA A 44 -14.04 3.47 -11.65
CA ALA A 44 -13.75 4.38 -10.54
C ALA A 44 -15.02 5.10 -10.07
N PRO A 45 -15.23 5.24 -8.76
CA PRO A 45 -16.33 5.99 -8.20
C PRO A 45 -16.37 7.45 -8.69
N GLY A 46 -17.57 7.94 -8.98
CA GLY A 46 -17.78 9.25 -9.62
C GLY A 46 -17.37 10.45 -8.75
N HIS A 47 -17.36 10.27 -7.42
CA HIS A 47 -16.97 11.32 -6.47
C HIS A 47 -15.45 11.54 -6.36
N LEU A 48 -14.64 10.61 -6.86
CA LEU A 48 -13.18 10.78 -6.86
C LEU A 48 -12.78 11.89 -7.85
N ASN A 49 -11.77 12.68 -7.46
CA ASN A 49 -11.14 13.64 -8.38
C ASN A 49 -10.35 12.90 -9.49
N ASP A 50 -9.90 13.62 -10.51
CA ASP A 50 -9.23 13.01 -11.67
C ASP A 50 -7.95 12.25 -11.29
N ILE A 51 -7.21 12.73 -10.30
CA ILE A 51 -6.00 12.08 -9.80
C ILE A 51 -6.36 10.77 -9.12
N GLY A 52 -7.36 10.76 -8.24
CA GLY A 52 -7.86 9.57 -7.57
C GLY A 52 -8.44 8.55 -8.55
N ARG A 53 -9.22 9.00 -9.55
CA ARG A 53 -9.73 8.13 -10.62
C ARG A 53 -8.61 7.52 -11.46
N SER A 54 -7.58 8.30 -11.76
CA SER A 54 -6.40 7.80 -12.49
C SER A 54 -5.66 6.72 -11.69
N LEU A 55 -5.50 6.92 -10.38
CA LEU A 55 -4.90 5.93 -9.51
C LEU A 55 -5.75 4.66 -9.44
N TRP A 56 -7.06 4.79 -9.24
CA TRP A 56 -8.00 3.66 -9.23
C TRP A 56 -7.82 2.75 -10.44
N ARG A 57 -7.85 3.33 -11.66
CA ARG A 57 -7.68 2.58 -12.92
C ARG A 57 -6.35 1.84 -13.02
N LYS A 58 -5.31 2.35 -12.35
CA LYS A 58 -3.97 1.72 -12.34
C LYS A 58 -3.87 0.56 -11.36
N ILE A 59 -4.44 0.71 -10.16
CA ILE A 59 -4.21 -0.27 -9.10
C ILE A 59 -5.26 -1.39 -9.04
N VAL A 60 -6.51 -1.12 -9.44
CA VAL A 60 -7.59 -2.12 -9.39
C VAL A 60 -7.28 -3.38 -10.20
N PRO A 61 -6.76 -3.30 -11.44
CA PRO A 61 -6.42 -4.50 -12.19
C PRO A 61 -5.37 -5.37 -11.48
N GLU A 62 -4.39 -4.75 -10.82
CA GLU A 62 -3.35 -5.47 -10.08
C GLU A 62 -3.89 -6.08 -8.77
N LEU A 63 -4.78 -5.35 -8.08
CA LEU A 63 -5.44 -5.87 -6.87
C LEU A 63 -6.35 -7.06 -7.18
N LYS A 64 -7.03 -7.05 -8.31
CA LYS A 64 -7.84 -8.19 -8.78
C LYS A 64 -6.98 -9.42 -9.05
N LYS A 65 -5.81 -9.25 -9.68
CA LYS A 65 -4.87 -10.36 -9.91
C LYS A 65 -4.38 -10.98 -8.60
N LEU A 66 -4.21 -10.16 -7.55
CA LEU A 66 -3.85 -10.65 -6.21
C LEU A 66 -5.01 -11.39 -5.53
N GLY A 67 -6.26 -11.11 -5.89
CA GLY A 67 -7.46 -11.77 -5.37
C GLY A 67 -7.77 -11.51 -3.90
N THR A 68 -7.00 -10.63 -3.24
CA THR A 68 -7.10 -10.37 -1.78
C THR A 68 -8.13 -9.31 -1.44
N ILE A 69 -8.36 -8.35 -2.33
CA ILE A 69 -9.29 -7.23 -2.17
C ILE A 69 -10.61 -7.55 -2.88
N LYS A 70 -11.70 -7.34 -2.19
CA LYS A 70 -13.05 -7.61 -2.66
C LYS A 70 -13.93 -6.36 -2.59
N GLN A 71 -15.15 -6.45 -3.10
CA GLN A 71 -16.08 -5.31 -3.14
C GLN A 71 -16.34 -4.69 -1.76
N ILE A 72 -16.25 -5.46 -0.69
CA ILE A 72 -16.41 -4.97 0.69
C ILE A 72 -15.31 -3.96 1.10
N ASP A 73 -14.16 -4.01 0.45
CA ASP A 73 -13.01 -3.15 0.72
C ASP A 73 -13.04 -1.84 -0.07
N THR A 74 -14.08 -1.63 -0.89
CA THR A 74 -14.22 -0.46 -1.78
C THR A 74 -14.02 0.85 -1.05
N VAL A 75 -14.63 1.03 0.14
CA VAL A 75 -14.55 2.28 0.91
C VAL A 75 -13.11 2.61 1.32
N ASN A 76 -12.34 1.60 1.73
CA ASN A 76 -10.94 1.80 2.09
C ASN A 76 -10.09 2.19 0.85
N LEU A 77 -10.39 1.60 -0.29
CA LEU A 77 -9.70 1.91 -1.55
C LEU A 77 -10.08 3.30 -2.08
N GLU A 78 -11.34 3.69 -1.96
CA GLU A 78 -11.82 5.05 -2.27
C GLU A 78 -11.12 6.09 -1.40
N ALA A 79 -11.05 5.85 -0.08
CA ALA A 79 -10.33 6.72 0.84
C ALA A 79 -8.85 6.83 0.48
N PHE A 80 -8.20 5.72 0.11
CA PHE A 80 -6.81 5.72 -0.36
C PHE A 80 -6.63 6.56 -1.62
N CYS A 81 -7.48 6.37 -2.63
CA CYS A 81 -7.42 7.12 -3.89
C CYS A 81 -7.71 8.61 -3.71
N SER A 82 -8.69 8.97 -2.87
CA SER A 82 -9.01 10.35 -2.53
C SER A 82 -7.86 11.05 -1.81
N LEU A 83 -7.31 10.38 -0.81
CA LEU A 83 -6.17 10.90 -0.03
C LEU A 83 -4.91 11.05 -0.90
N TYR A 84 -4.69 10.13 -1.84
CA TYR A 84 -3.61 10.29 -2.82
C TYR A 84 -3.81 11.54 -3.69
N GLY A 85 -5.05 11.86 -4.07
CA GLY A 85 -5.36 13.10 -4.76
C GLY A 85 -4.99 14.34 -3.93
N THR A 86 -5.33 14.34 -2.65
CA THR A 86 -4.96 15.40 -1.68
C THR A 86 -3.45 15.53 -1.56
N TYR A 87 -2.74 14.40 -1.41
CA TYR A 87 -1.29 14.36 -1.37
C TYR A 87 -0.66 15.03 -2.61
N ARG A 88 -1.14 14.67 -3.81
CA ARG A 88 -0.59 15.21 -5.07
C ARG A 88 -0.85 16.71 -5.24
N LEU A 89 -1.98 17.20 -4.78
CA LEU A 89 -2.28 18.65 -4.80
C LEU A 89 -1.36 19.40 -3.83
N ALA A 90 -1.19 18.88 -2.61
CA ALA A 90 -0.30 19.47 -1.62
C ALA A 90 1.17 19.43 -2.07
N GLU A 91 1.61 18.32 -2.67
CA GLU A 91 2.96 18.17 -3.23
C GLU A 91 3.22 19.18 -4.37
N SER A 92 2.25 19.35 -5.26
CA SER A 92 2.35 20.35 -6.33
C SER A 92 2.48 21.77 -5.79
N GLU A 93 1.69 22.11 -4.75
CA GLU A 93 1.76 23.41 -4.09
C GLU A 93 3.14 23.63 -3.45
N VAL A 94 3.65 22.66 -2.70
CA VAL A 94 4.96 22.74 -2.08
C VAL A 94 6.08 22.81 -3.11
N SER A 95 5.96 22.07 -4.22
CA SER A 95 6.93 22.10 -5.32
C SER A 95 6.99 23.46 -6.02
N THR A 96 5.84 24.13 -6.16
CA THR A 96 5.74 25.42 -6.85
C THR A 96 6.10 26.59 -5.95
N ASN A 97 5.64 26.57 -4.70
CA ASN A 97 5.68 27.70 -3.78
C ASN A 97 6.65 27.52 -2.61
N GLY A 98 7.24 26.34 -2.48
CA GLY A 98 8.22 26.04 -1.43
C GLY A 98 7.60 25.65 -0.09
N ILE A 99 8.48 25.45 0.90
CA ILE A 99 8.13 24.93 2.23
C ILE A 99 7.78 26.00 3.25
N PHE A 100 8.02 27.26 2.94
CA PHE A 100 7.69 28.38 3.81
C PHE A 100 6.34 29.00 3.44
N ALA A 101 5.65 29.56 4.43
CA ALA A 101 4.44 30.32 4.20
C ALA A 101 4.74 31.59 3.42
N TYR A 102 3.81 32.07 2.63
CA TYR A 102 3.92 33.31 1.90
C TYR A 102 2.58 34.04 1.86
N THR A 103 2.65 35.36 1.66
CA THR A 103 1.53 36.21 1.33
C THR A 103 1.78 36.85 -0.03
N ILE A 104 0.72 37.29 -0.69
CA ILE A 104 0.82 38.03 -1.95
C ILE A 104 0.62 39.50 -1.60
N ASP A 105 1.53 40.37 -2.01
CA ASP A 105 1.40 41.83 -1.83
C ASP A 105 0.50 42.49 -2.88
N GLU A 106 0.38 43.81 -2.83
CA GLU A 106 -0.48 44.60 -3.74
C GLU A 106 0.02 44.54 -5.19
N ASP A 107 1.30 44.31 -5.41
CA ASP A 107 1.95 44.21 -6.72
C ASP A 107 1.90 42.78 -7.29
N GLY A 108 1.41 41.79 -6.52
CA GLY A 108 1.33 40.39 -6.91
C GLY A 108 2.58 39.56 -6.58
N ASP A 109 3.55 40.17 -5.88
CA ASP A 109 4.79 39.51 -5.49
C ASP A 109 4.61 38.68 -4.21
N ARG A 110 5.44 37.63 -4.07
CA ARG A 110 5.39 36.72 -2.92
C ARG A 110 6.32 37.20 -1.81
N ILE A 111 5.77 37.47 -0.65
CA ILE A 111 6.52 37.76 0.56
C ILE A 111 6.55 36.52 1.44
N PHE A 112 7.72 35.92 1.62
CA PHE A 112 7.90 34.70 2.39
C PHE A 112 8.02 34.98 3.90
N ASP A 113 7.26 34.23 4.69
CA ASP A 113 7.40 34.18 6.14
C ASP A 113 8.23 32.93 6.53
N TYR A 114 9.52 33.11 6.69
CA TYR A 114 10.46 32.03 7.03
C TYR A 114 10.27 31.50 8.45
N SER A 115 9.44 32.13 9.28
CA SER A 115 9.07 31.63 10.61
C SER A 115 7.96 30.60 10.57
N LYS A 116 7.20 30.53 9.47
CA LYS A 116 6.04 29.66 9.30
C LYS A 116 6.21 28.69 8.15
N LYS A 117 5.68 27.50 8.33
CA LYS A 117 5.62 26.49 7.26
C LYS A 117 4.41 26.72 6.35
N ASN A 118 4.58 26.45 5.08
CA ASN A 118 3.47 26.36 4.13
C ASN A 118 2.46 25.32 4.64
N PRO A 119 1.17 25.66 4.78
CA PRO A 119 0.14 24.69 5.19
C PRO A 119 0.09 23.44 4.35
N ALA A 120 0.35 23.54 3.05
CA ALA A 120 0.38 22.41 2.13
C ALA A 120 1.48 21.38 2.51
N TYR A 121 2.60 21.83 3.09
CA TYR A 121 3.64 20.92 3.57
C TYR A 121 3.14 20.03 4.74
N SER A 122 2.33 20.57 5.62
CA SER A 122 1.73 19.79 6.71
C SER A 122 0.72 18.77 6.17
N ILE A 123 -0.16 19.20 5.25
CA ILE A 123 -1.14 18.33 4.58
C ILE A 123 -0.44 17.19 3.85
N MET A 124 0.64 17.50 3.12
CA MET A 124 1.45 16.50 2.40
C MET A 124 2.00 15.43 3.36
N ASN A 125 2.62 15.85 4.47
CA ASN A 125 3.22 14.92 5.43
C ASN A 125 2.18 14.04 6.14
N ASP A 126 1.03 14.60 6.52
CA ASP A 126 -0.02 13.86 7.19
C ASP A 126 -0.71 12.89 6.21
N SER A 127 -0.86 13.29 4.94
CA SER A 127 -1.33 12.42 3.87
C SER A 127 -0.39 11.23 3.67
N ILE A 128 0.93 11.42 3.66
CA ILE A 128 1.92 10.34 3.52
C ILE A 128 1.79 9.31 4.65
N LYS A 129 1.62 9.76 5.90
CA LYS A 129 1.46 8.85 7.05
C LYS A 129 0.21 7.99 6.93
N THR A 130 -0.91 8.63 6.57
CA THR A 130 -2.20 7.94 6.42
C THR A 130 -2.21 7.02 5.20
N LEU A 131 -1.62 7.46 4.06
CA LEU A 131 -1.45 6.61 2.88
C LEU A 131 -0.64 5.35 3.17
N LYS A 132 0.45 5.47 3.95
CA LYS A 132 1.23 4.30 4.38
C LYS A 132 0.40 3.31 5.19
N SER A 133 -0.44 3.79 6.10
CA SER A 133 -1.32 2.93 6.90
C SER A 133 -2.34 2.21 6.02
N LEU A 134 -3.05 2.96 5.17
CA LEU A 134 -4.04 2.38 4.24
C LEU A 134 -3.40 1.43 3.23
N ALA A 135 -2.20 1.73 2.75
CA ALA A 135 -1.47 0.85 1.85
C ALA A 135 -1.14 -0.50 2.48
N VAL A 136 -0.81 -0.53 3.78
CA VAL A 136 -0.59 -1.79 4.52
C VAL A 136 -1.90 -2.55 4.66
N ASP A 137 -2.99 -1.88 5.02
CA ASP A 137 -4.31 -2.51 5.21
C ASP A 137 -4.84 -3.09 3.88
N LEU A 138 -4.60 -2.41 2.76
CA LEU A 138 -4.98 -2.85 1.40
C LEU A 138 -3.99 -3.85 0.77
N GLY A 139 -2.94 -4.25 1.47
CA GLY A 139 -1.95 -5.17 0.90
C GLY A 139 -1.09 -4.57 -0.21
N LEU A 140 -1.01 -3.23 -0.33
CA LEU A 140 -0.23 -2.54 -1.35
C LEU A 140 1.27 -2.46 -1.03
N SER A 141 1.67 -2.67 0.23
CA SER A 141 3.08 -2.68 0.60
C SER A 141 3.74 -4.02 0.27
N PHE A 142 5.04 -3.99 -0.06
CA PHE A 142 5.81 -5.22 -0.27
C PHE A 142 5.71 -6.15 0.94
N ASP A 143 5.87 -5.60 2.14
CA ASP A 143 5.86 -6.35 3.38
C ASP A 143 4.49 -7.03 3.66
N SER A 144 3.37 -6.36 3.37
CA SER A 144 2.04 -6.97 3.49
C SER A 144 1.83 -8.09 2.47
N ARG A 145 2.35 -7.96 1.24
CA ARG A 145 2.26 -9.00 0.21
C ARG A 145 3.18 -10.18 0.46
N SER A 146 4.39 -9.94 0.96
CA SER A 146 5.37 -11.01 1.21
C SER A 146 4.86 -12.06 2.20
N GLY A 147 4.02 -11.68 3.15
CA GLY A 147 3.36 -12.60 4.06
C GLY A 147 2.24 -13.43 3.43
N GLN A 148 1.72 -13.01 2.26
CA GLN A 148 0.67 -13.70 1.51
C GLN A 148 1.22 -14.54 0.36
N LEU A 149 2.34 -14.10 -0.22
CA LEU A 149 3.04 -14.70 -1.35
C LEU A 149 4.18 -15.64 -0.91
N VAL A 150 4.07 -16.31 0.24
CA VAL A 150 4.93 -17.46 0.44
C VAL A 150 4.44 -18.52 -0.55
N PRO A 151 5.16 -18.73 -1.67
CA PRO A 151 4.73 -19.74 -2.63
C PRO A 151 4.80 -21.07 -1.89
N SER A 152 3.66 -21.77 -1.83
CA SER A 152 3.61 -23.21 -1.60
C SER A 152 4.40 -24.00 -2.66
N ASP A 153 4.90 -23.32 -3.69
CA ASP A 153 5.51 -23.89 -4.89
C ASP A 153 7.01 -23.63 -5.05
N ILE A 154 7.69 -23.12 -4.03
CA ILE A 154 9.08 -23.49 -3.90
C ILE A 154 9.06 -24.91 -3.29
N SER A 155 8.64 -25.88 -4.09
CA SER A 155 9.16 -27.21 -3.96
C SER A 155 10.67 -27.00 -3.86
N THR A 156 11.25 -27.32 -2.73
CA THR A 156 12.67 -27.60 -2.61
C THR A 156 12.92 -28.77 -3.55
N GLY A 157 12.95 -28.47 -4.88
CA GLY A 157 13.69 -29.30 -5.79
C GLY A 157 15.03 -29.43 -5.11
N ASP A 158 15.45 -30.65 -4.94
CA ASP A 158 16.73 -31.09 -4.39
C ASP A 158 17.86 -30.35 -5.10
N GLY A 159 18.00 -29.06 -4.74
CA GLY A 159 19.07 -28.18 -5.19
C GLY A 159 20.29 -28.58 -4.39
N SER A 160 21.24 -29.23 -5.06
CA SER A 160 22.50 -29.66 -4.51
C SER A 160 23.13 -28.52 -3.71
N LYS A 161 23.93 -28.86 -2.70
CA LYS A 161 24.68 -27.88 -1.86
C LYS A 161 25.49 -26.87 -2.66
N GLU A 162 25.78 -27.12 -3.93
CA GLU A 162 26.51 -26.26 -4.87
C GLU A 162 25.72 -25.04 -5.34
N ASP A 163 24.39 -25.14 -5.52
CA ASP A 163 23.56 -24.01 -5.94
C ASP A 163 23.36 -22.96 -4.82
N LYS A 164 23.38 -23.41 -3.56
CA LYS A 164 23.34 -22.50 -2.40
C LYS A 164 24.62 -21.67 -2.23
N LEU A 165 25.76 -22.19 -2.67
CA LEU A 165 27.06 -21.50 -2.63
C LEU A 165 27.23 -20.47 -3.75
N ARG A 166 26.50 -20.60 -4.86
CA ARG A 166 26.54 -19.62 -5.95
C ARG A 166 25.78 -18.33 -5.62
N LEU A 167 24.70 -18.42 -4.85
CA LEU A 167 23.92 -17.24 -4.42
C LEU A 167 24.64 -16.34 -3.41
N VAL A 168 25.61 -16.88 -2.68
CA VAL A 168 26.39 -16.11 -1.68
C VAL A 168 27.60 -15.39 -2.28
N LYS A 169 28.00 -15.71 -3.52
CA LYS A 169 29.15 -15.08 -4.18
C LYS A 169 28.84 -13.83 -5.01
N PHE A 170 27.58 -13.38 -5.06
CA PHE A 170 27.18 -12.15 -5.74
C PHE A 170 27.23 -10.96 -4.77
N GLY A 171 28.41 -10.59 -4.30
CA GLY A 171 28.55 -9.43 -3.40
C GLY A 171 29.94 -9.21 -2.82
N ALA A 172 30.96 -9.82 -3.37
CA ALA A 172 32.31 -9.72 -2.83
C ALA A 172 33.37 -9.26 -3.87
N ASP A 173 32.98 -8.42 -4.81
CA ASP A 173 33.93 -7.71 -5.67
C ASP A 173 33.36 -6.32 -6.04
N ILE A 174 33.47 -5.38 -5.09
CA ILE A 174 33.64 -3.93 -5.33
C ILE A 174 34.58 -3.41 -4.25
#